data_8a68e1c95c2bd491b0c43187fa664cea
#
_entry.id   8a68e1c95c2bd491b0c43187fa664cea
#
_cell.length_a   1.000
_cell.length_b   1.000
_cell.length_c   1.000
_cell.angle_alpha   90.00
_cell.angle_beta   90.00
_cell.angle_gamma   90.00
#
_symmetry.space_group_name_H-M   'P 1'
#
loop_
_entity.id
_entity.type
_entity.pdbx_description
1 polymer ?
#
loop_
_entity_poly.entity_id
_entity_poly.type
_entity_poly.pdbx_seq_one_letter_code
_entity_poly.pdbx_strand_id
1 'polypeptide(L)'
;CRFARNTVDTLVTTRELKNLGIEVYFVEDNIWTMDGDGELRLTIMATLAQEESRKVSERVRAGQKISRENGVLYGNGNIIGYDRVGSTYVINEEQAETVRIIFDLYLQGAGQTKIAKELCRLGRKDGHGQVSWSASKIGRILHNATYKGYNCYLKSFSNNYLEQKRIKNLDEETYMYVKGDFEPIVSEEIWDKCSEIRKARTTKMIVNKGERTYGKKSTQDVWLRKLRCSCGSTFRKNKWRTNKRGDEVFGYQCYNQVNNGSKAFREKNGLDTEGYCDIRMVGDWKLE
;
A
#
# COMPACT_ATOMS: atom_id res chain seq x y z
N CYS A 1 -35.29 7.86 4.82
CA CYS A 1 -34.63 6.90 5.75
C CYS A 1 -34.58 5.52 5.11
N ARG A 2 -33.46 4.82 5.19
CA ARG A 2 -33.37 3.44 4.68
C ARG A 2 -33.57 2.48 5.85
N PHE A 3 -34.49 1.53 5.71
CA PHE A 3 -34.72 0.47 6.67
C PHE A 3 -33.52 -0.47 6.80
N ALA A 4 -32.88 -0.81 5.68
CA ALA A 4 -31.66 -1.62 5.63
C ALA A 4 -30.72 -1.17 4.51
N ARG A 5 -29.47 -1.65 4.53
CA ARG A 5 -28.45 -1.28 3.53
C ARG A 5 -28.53 -2.09 2.24
N ASN A 6 -29.05 -3.28 2.31
CA ASN A 6 -29.23 -4.17 1.17
C ASN A 6 -30.52 -4.99 1.32
N THR A 7 -30.90 -5.68 0.25
CA THR A 7 -32.12 -6.47 0.17
C THR A 7 -32.10 -7.70 1.08
N VAL A 8 -30.92 -8.30 1.30
CA VAL A 8 -30.77 -9.46 2.18
C VAL A 8 -31.05 -9.06 3.63
N ASP A 9 -30.45 -7.96 4.11
CA ASP A 9 -30.68 -7.43 5.45
C ASP A 9 -32.15 -7.08 5.65
N THR A 10 -32.83 -6.51 4.63
CA THR A 10 -34.25 -6.19 4.66
C THR A 10 -35.09 -7.46 4.90
N LEU A 11 -34.85 -8.51 4.11
CA LEU A 11 -35.57 -9.77 4.20
C LEU A 11 -35.30 -10.50 5.51
N VAL A 12 -34.06 -10.56 5.98
CA VAL A 12 -33.71 -11.20 7.25
C VAL A 12 -34.39 -10.49 8.42
N THR A 13 -34.21 -9.16 8.48
CA THR A 13 -34.78 -8.37 9.58
C THR A 13 -36.32 -8.42 9.60
N THR A 14 -36.97 -8.37 8.43
CA THR A 14 -38.45 -8.51 8.37
C THR A 14 -38.92 -9.89 8.79
N ARG A 15 -38.20 -10.96 8.45
CA ARG A 15 -38.53 -12.33 8.92
C ARG A 15 -38.36 -12.47 10.44
N GLU A 16 -37.29 -11.91 10.99
CA GLU A 16 -37.07 -11.89 12.44
C GLU A 16 -38.18 -11.15 13.17
N LEU A 17 -38.58 -9.98 12.69
CA LEU A 17 -39.72 -9.23 13.27
C LEU A 17 -41.03 -9.98 13.16
N LYS A 18 -41.31 -10.60 12.00
CA LYS A 18 -42.48 -11.45 11.81
C LYS A 18 -42.54 -12.62 12.78
N ASN A 19 -41.38 -13.28 13.02
CA ASN A 19 -41.29 -14.39 13.99
C ASN A 19 -41.53 -13.93 15.44
N LEU A 20 -41.26 -12.66 15.74
CA LEU A 20 -41.57 -12.03 17.03
C LEU A 20 -43.00 -11.51 17.11
N GLY A 21 -43.84 -11.72 16.08
CA GLY A 21 -45.21 -11.22 16.01
C GLY A 21 -45.30 -9.71 15.74
N ILE A 22 -44.23 -9.10 15.26
CA ILE A 22 -44.17 -7.66 14.95
C ILE A 22 -44.42 -7.45 13.47
N GLU A 23 -45.46 -6.71 13.16
CA GLU A 23 -45.82 -6.35 11.79
C GLU A 23 -45.04 -5.12 11.32
N VAL A 24 -44.60 -5.15 10.05
CA VAL A 24 -43.96 -4.01 9.39
C VAL A 24 -44.76 -3.64 8.15
N TYR A 25 -45.07 -2.35 8.03
CA TYR A 25 -45.72 -1.79 6.86
C TYR A 25 -44.76 -0.93 6.06
N PHE A 26 -44.50 -1.31 4.82
CA PHE A 26 -43.73 -0.53 3.85
C PHE A 26 -44.66 0.44 3.13
N VAL A 27 -44.63 1.69 3.54
CA VAL A 27 -45.58 2.73 3.11
C VAL A 27 -45.52 2.99 1.61
N GLU A 28 -44.30 3.10 1.05
CA GLU A 28 -44.10 3.41 -0.37
C GLU A 28 -44.58 2.27 -1.30
N ASP A 29 -44.35 1.02 -0.86
CA ASP A 29 -44.69 -0.18 -1.65
C ASP A 29 -46.08 -0.76 -1.30
N ASN A 30 -46.74 -0.23 -0.28
CA ASN A 30 -48.00 -0.70 0.26
C ASN A 30 -47.97 -2.19 0.57
N ILE A 31 -46.97 -2.65 1.33
CA ILE A 31 -46.75 -4.05 1.68
C ILE A 31 -46.80 -4.22 3.20
N TRP A 32 -47.68 -5.13 3.64
CA TRP A 32 -47.75 -5.61 5.02
C TRP A 32 -47.05 -6.95 5.15
N THR A 33 -46.15 -7.10 6.16
CA THR A 33 -45.37 -8.33 6.32
C THR A 33 -46.16 -9.51 6.86
N MET A 34 -47.28 -9.27 7.50
CA MET A 34 -48.18 -10.32 8.01
C MET A 34 -49.19 -10.82 6.98
N ASP A 35 -49.39 -10.11 5.89
CA ASP A 35 -50.28 -10.57 4.81
C ASP A 35 -49.75 -11.88 4.21
N GLY A 36 -50.64 -12.74 3.74
CA GLY A 36 -50.33 -14.06 3.21
C GLY A 36 -49.37 -14.02 1.98
N ASP A 37 -49.43 -12.96 1.18
CA ASP A 37 -48.57 -12.72 0.03
C ASP A 37 -47.47 -11.64 0.27
N GLY A 38 -47.45 -11.04 1.47
CA GLY A 38 -46.52 -9.96 1.82
C GLY A 38 -45.06 -10.38 1.70
N GLU A 39 -44.71 -11.58 2.12
CA GLU A 39 -43.35 -12.13 2.00
C GLU A 39 -42.96 -12.37 0.54
N LEU A 40 -43.88 -12.84 -0.30
CA LEU A 40 -43.67 -13.04 -1.71
C LEU A 40 -43.41 -11.71 -2.43
N ARG A 41 -44.23 -10.69 -2.15
CA ARG A 41 -44.08 -9.34 -2.70
C ARG A 41 -42.74 -8.72 -2.31
N LEU A 42 -42.38 -8.78 -1.01
CA LEU A 42 -41.07 -8.32 -0.53
C LEU A 42 -39.91 -9.03 -1.23
N THR A 43 -39.99 -10.34 -1.39
CA THR A 43 -38.95 -11.12 -2.07
C THR A 43 -38.81 -10.69 -3.54
N ILE A 44 -39.90 -10.50 -4.26
CA ILE A 44 -39.89 -10.04 -5.64
C ILE A 44 -39.32 -8.64 -5.73
N MET A 45 -39.78 -7.69 -4.90
CA MET A 45 -39.26 -6.31 -4.88
C MET A 45 -37.76 -6.26 -4.56
N ALA A 46 -37.36 -7.05 -3.55
CA ALA A 46 -35.96 -7.17 -3.17
C ALA A 46 -35.09 -7.71 -4.31
N THR A 47 -35.55 -8.72 -5.04
CA THR A 47 -34.86 -9.32 -6.17
C THR A 47 -34.75 -8.32 -7.32
N LEU A 48 -35.82 -7.60 -7.64
CA LEU A 48 -35.82 -6.55 -8.67
C LEU A 48 -34.82 -5.43 -8.32
N ALA A 49 -34.83 -4.93 -7.09
CA ALA A 49 -33.90 -3.89 -6.63
C ALA A 49 -32.44 -4.37 -6.69
N GLN A 50 -32.21 -5.63 -6.37
CA GLN A 50 -30.86 -6.24 -6.47
C GLN A 50 -30.40 -6.33 -7.94
N GLU A 51 -31.27 -6.78 -8.83
CA GLU A 51 -30.97 -6.85 -10.27
C GLU A 51 -30.74 -5.47 -10.89
N GLU A 52 -31.52 -4.47 -10.48
CA GLU A 52 -31.29 -3.10 -10.92
C GLU A 52 -29.93 -2.58 -10.45
N SER A 53 -29.58 -2.78 -9.19
CA SER A 53 -28.26 -2.42 -8.63
C SER A 53 -27.11 -3.12 -9.38
N ARG A 54 -27.27 -4.40 -9.74
CA ARG A 54 -26.30 -5.15 -10.53
C ARG A 54 -26.14 -4.53 -11.91
N LYS A 55 -27.24 -4.25 -12.62
CA LYS A 55 -27.24 -3.63 -13.96
C LYS A 55 -26.59 -2.24 -13.95
N VAL A 56 -26.91 -1.42 -12.94
CA VAL A 56 -26.27 -0.11 -12.76
C VAL A 56 -24.76 -0.26 -12.58
N SER A 57 -24.33 -1.20 -11.73
CA SER A 57 -22.91 -1.48 -11.49
C SER A 57 -22.18 -1.92 -12.76
N GLU A 58 -22.79 -2.75 -13.59
CA GLU A 58 -22.25 -3.19 -14.89
C GLU A 58 -22.12 -2.03 -15.89
N ARG A 59 -23.14 -1.17 -15.99
CA ARG A 59 -23.09 0.03 -16.83
C ARG A 59 -21.98 0.99 -16.39
N VAL A 60 -21.84 1.23 -15.09
CA VAL A 60 -20.77 2.08 -14.54
C VAL A 60 -19.39 1.49 -14.84
N ARG A 61 -19.22 0.17 -14.67
CA ARG A 61 -17.95 -0.51 -15.03
C ARG A 61 -17.62 -0.40 -16.50
N ALA A 62 -18.61 -0.58 -17.37
CA ALA A 62 -18.44 -0.41 -18.83
C ALA A 62 -18.04 1.02 -19.18
N GLY A 63 -18.73 2.03 -18.63
CA GLY A 63 -18.38 3.44 -18.83
C GLY A 63 -16.98 3.79 -18.32
N GLN A 64 -16.61 3.27 -17.13
CA GLN A 64 -15.25 3.44 -16.60
C GLN A 64 -14.18 2.75 -17.46
N LYS A 65 -14.49 1.62 -18.10
CA LYS A 65 -13.58 0.95 -19.02
C LYS A 65 -13.28 1.85 -20.22
N ILE A 66 -14.30 2.37 -20.87
CA ILE A 66 -14.17 3.30 -22.01
C ILE A 66 -13.40 4.56 -21.59
N SER A 67 -13.74 5.15 -20.44
CA SER A 67 -13.05 6.34 -19.95
C SER A 67 -11.56 6.09 -19.69
N ARG A 68 -11.18 4.90 -19.21
CA ARG A 68 -9.76 4.51 -19.02
C ARG A 68 -9.04 4.31 -20.34
N GLU A 69 -9.67 3.66 -21.30
CA GLU A 69 -9.14 3.48 -22.66
C GLU A 69 -8.89 4.82 -23.35
N ASN A 70 -9.74 5.81 -23.10
CA ASN A 70 -9.59 7.18 -23.58
C ASN A 70 -8.65 8.05 -22.73
N GLY A 71 -7.94 7.50 -21.75
CA GLY A 71 -6.95 8.23 -20.96
C GLY A 71 -7.52 9.29 -20.02
N VAL A 72 -8.80 9.24 -19.66
CA VAL A 72 -9.43 10.25 -18.79
C VAL A 72 -8.76 10.29 -17.42
N LEU A 73 -8.39 11.50 -16.97
CA LEU A 73 -7.77 11.72 -15.68
C LEU A 73 -8.78 11.58 -14.53
N TYR A 74 -8.51 10.68 -13.59
CA TYR A 74 -9.28 10.52 -12.37
C TYR A 74 -8.59 11.19 -11.16
N GLY A 75 -9.39 11.67 -10.22
CA GLY A 75 -8.92 12.24 -8.95
C GLY A 75 -8.73 13.75 -8.99
N ASN A 76 -8.21 14.31 -7.90
CA ASN A 76 -8.14 15.75 -7.67
C ASN A 76 -6.98 16.46 -8.39
N GLY A 77 -6.08 15.71 -9.04
CA GLY A 77 -5.00 16.27 -9.82
C GLY A 77 -3.81 16.83 -9.05
N ASN A 78 -3.79 16.73 -7.72
CA ASN A 78 -2.65 17.20 -6.90
C ASN A 78 -1.45 16.26 -7.02
N ILE A 79 -0.69 16.44 -8.09
CA ILE A 79 0.56 15.73 -8.36
C ILE A 79 1.67 16.77 -8.38
N ILE A 80 2.65 16.65 -7.48
CA ILE A 80 3.79 17.57 -7.48
C ILE A 80 4.48 17.59 -8.85
N GLY A 81 4.79 18.76 -9.35
CA GLY A 81 5.36 18.95 -10.68
C GLY A 81 4.33 19.20 -11.78
N TYR A 82 3.04 19.03 -11.50
CA TYR A 82 1.97 19.30 -12.44
C TYR A 82 0.85 20.13 -11.83
N ASP A 83 0.34 21.07 -12.61
CA ASP A 83 -0.90 21.77 -12.37
C ASP A 83 -1.98 21.19 -13.28
N ARG A 84 -3.15 20.88 -12.72
CA ARG A 84 -4.26 20.36 -13.51
C ARG A 84 -5.04 21.51 -14.17
N VAL A 85 -5.11 21.51 -15.48
CA VAL A 85 -5.88 22.45 -16.29
C VAL A 85 -6.96 21.68 -17.07
N GLY A 86 -8.19 21.74 -16.59
CA GLY A 86 -9.29 20.97 -17.20
C GLY A 86 -9.09 19.45 -17.15
N SER A 87 -8.96 18.84 -18.31
CA SER A 87 -8.78 17.40 -18.50
C SER A 87 -7.32 16.96 -18.67
N THR A 88 -6.34 17.87 -18.59
CA THR A 88 -4.93 17.59 -18.81
C THR A 88 -4.04 18.13 -17.69
N TYR A 89 -2.75 17.82 -17.75
CA TYR A 89 -1.72 18.34 -16.85
C TYR A 89 -0.79 19.30 -17.60
N VAL A 90 -0.41 20.39 -16.94
CA VAL A 90 0.62 21.34 -17.40
C VAL A 90 1.78 21.28 -16.39
N ILE A 91 3.02 21.30 -16.90
CA ILE A 91 4.20 21.25 -16.05
C ILE A 91 4.32 22.52 -15.22
N ASN A 92 4.50 22.37 -13.93
CA ASN A 92 4.91 23.42 -13.00
C ASN A 92 6.41 23.30 -12.82
N GLU A 93 7.20 24.17 -13.47
CA GLU A 93 8.65 24.03 -13.55
C GLU A 93 9.35 24.08 -12.19
N GLU A 94 8.89 24.90 -11.24
CA GLU A 94 9.47 24.98 -9.89
C GLU A 94 9.37 23.61 -9.17
N GLN A 95 8.22 22.96 -9.28
CA GLN A 95 7.97 21.66 -8.69
C GLN A 95 8.56 20.51 -9.51
N ALA A 96 8.57 20.64 -10.84
CA ALA A 96 9.12 19.64 -11.75
C ALA A 96 10.62 19.46 -11.57
N GLU A 97 11.36 20.54 -11.30
CA GLU A 97 12.78 20.46 -10.94
C GLU A 97 13.00 19.57 -9.71
N THR A 98 12.16 19.69 -8.70
CA THR A 98 12.24 18.82 -7.51
C THR A 98 12.00 17.36 -7.86
N VAL A 99 11.09 17.08 -8.78
CA VAL A 99 10.82 15.71 -9.27
C VAL A 99 12.05 15.17 -10.02
N ARG A 100 12.65 15.94 -10.92
CA ARG A 100 13.87 15.55 -11.65
C ARG A 100 15.01 15.21 -10.68
N ILE A 101 15.26 16.04 -9.67
CA ILE A 101 16.27 15.79 -8.63
C ILE A 101 16.01 14.45 -7.91
N ILE A 102 14.75 14.11 -7.61
CA ILE A 102 14.40 12.83 -6.96
C ILE A 102 14.80 11.64 -7.84
N PHE A 103 14.48 11.68 -9.12
CA PHE A 103 14.83 10.61 -10.06
C PHE A 103 16.33 10.49 -10.26
N ASP A 104 17.06 11.59 -10.42
CA ASP A 104 18.51 11.62 -10.60
C ASP A 104 19.25 11.05 -9.37
N LEU A 105 18.91 11.50 -8.17
CA LEU A 105 19.50 10.97 -6.94
C LEU A 105 19.20 9.47 -6.77
N TYR A 106 18.02 9.03 -7.19
CA TYR A 106 17.67 7.61 -7.10
C TYR A 106 18.47 6.75 -8.08
N LEU A 107 18.70 7.23 -9.32
CA LEU A 107 19.58 6.59 -10.31
C LEU A 107 21.02 6.51 -9.82
N GLN A 108 21.53 7.54 -9.13
CA GLN A 108 22.85 7.54 -8.48
C GLN A 108 22.96 6.56 -7.31
N GLY A 109 21.89 5.81 -7.00
CA GLY A 109 21.88 4.77 -5.98
C GLY A 109 21.42 5.24 -4.58
N ALA A 110 21.02 6.51 -4.41
CA ALA A 110 20.52 7.01 -3.14
C ALA A 110 19.24 6.28 -2.71
N GLY A 111 19.13 5.98 -1.41
CA GLY A 111 17.90 5.43 -0.82
C GLY A 111 16.87 6.52 -0.57
N GLN A 112 15.57 6.15 -0.53
CA GLN A 112 14.46 7.08 -0.35
C GLN A 112 14.62 7.99 0.88
N THR A 113 15.14 7.46 1.99
CA THR A 113 15.38 8.26 3.21
C THR A 113 16.49 9.28 3.02
N LYS A 114 17.55 8.93 2.27
CA LYS A 114 18.66 9.86 1.94
C LYS A 114 18.17 10.98 1.05
N ILE A 115 17.38 10.66 0.02
CA ILE A 115 16.75 11.65 -0.88
C ILE A 115 15.85 12.61 -0.10
N ALA A 116 15.00 12.08 0.79
CA ALA A 116 14.13 12.93 1.62
C ALA A 116 14.92 13.93 2.48
N LYS A 117 16.02 13.49 3.11
CA LYS A 117 16.90 14.36 3.89
C LYS A 117 17.58 15.43 3.02
N GLU A 118 18.02 15.06 1.81
CA GLU A 118 18.66 15.98 0.89
C GLU A 118 17.71 17.07 0.39
N LEU A 119 16.46 16.71 0.06
CA LEU A 119 15.44 17.69 -0.33
C LEU A 119 15.10 18.65 0.83
N CYS A 120 15.05 18.17 2.08
CA CYS A 120 14.92 19.04 3.24
C CYS A 120 16.12 19.98 3.38
N ARG A 121 17.35 19.49 3.17
CA ARG A 121 18.58 20.30 3.20
C ARG A 121 18.57 21.39 2.14
N LEU A 122 18.08 21.07 0.93
CA LEU A 122 17.95 22.00 -0.18
C LEU A 122 16.75 22.98 -0.04
N GLY A 123 15.94 22.85 1.02
CA GLY A 123 14.77 23.68 1.23
C GLY A 123 13.66 23.48 0.19
N ARG A 124 13.64 22.35 -0.55
CA ARG A 124 12.66 22.09 -1.59
C ARG A 124 11.28 21.86 -0.97
N LYS A 125 10.28 22.57 -1.48
CA LYS A 125 8.90 22.46 -1.03
C LYS A 125 8.21 21.24 -1.65
N ASP A 126 7.31 20.60 -0.92
CA ASP A 126 6.43 19.55 -1.42
C ASP A 126 5.19 20.14 -2.12
N GLY A 127 4.29 19.29 -2.61
CA GLY A 127 3.04 19.70 -3.27
C GLY A 127 2.05 20.50 -2.39
N HIS A 128 2.34 20.63 -1.08
CA HIS A 128 1.59 21.47 -0.15
C HIS A 128 2.34 22.75 0.23
N GLY A 129 3.48 23.03 -0.42
CA GLY A 129 4.30 24.22 -0.15
C GLY A 129 5.16 24.11 1.12
N GLN A 130 5.28 22.92 1.72
CA GLN A 130 6.06 22.69 2.95
C GLN A 130 7.36 21.95 2.66
N VAL A 131 8.42 22.28 3.41
CA VAL A 131 9.69 21.55 3.38
C VAL A 131 9.57 20.34 4.31
N SER A 132 8.78 19.34 3.88
CA SER A 132 8.50 18.13 4.66
C SER A 132 8.53 16.89 3.78
N TRP A 133 9.68 16.22 3.75
CA TRP A 133 9.90 15.04 2.94
C TRP A 133 10.03 13.78 3.80
N SER A 134 9.44 12.70 3.33
CA SER A 134 9.54 11.37 3.94
C SER A 134 9.85 10.30 2.88
N ALA A 135 10.44 9.18 3.30
CA ALA A 135 10.71 8.05 2.39
C ALA A 135 9.43 7.59 1.65
N SER A 136 8.27 7.64 2.31
CA SER A 136 6.99 7.26 1.70
C SER A 136 6.53 8.25 0.62
N LYS A 137 6.79 9.55 0.77
CA LYS A 137 6.51 10.56 -0.28
C LYS A 137 7.39 10.31 -1.50
N ILE A 138 8.69 10.10 -1.28
CA ILE A 138 9.64 9.76 -2.36
C ILE A 138 9.24 8.46 -3.06
N GLY A 139 8.88 7.41 -2.30
CA GLY A 139 8.43 6.15 -2.86
C GLY A 139 7.19 6.29 -3.74
N ARG A 140 6.23 7.13 -3.37
CA ARG A 140 5.03 7.41 -4.18
C ARG A 140 5.37 8.15 -5.47
N ILE A 141 6.30 9.10 -5.44
CA ILE A 141 6.76 9.82 -6.62
C ILE A 141 7.44 8.86 -7.60
N LEU A 142 8.41 8.07 -7.15
CA LEU A 142 9.11 7.09 -7.97
C LEU A 142 8.21 5.99 -8.56
N HIS A 143 7.04 5.77 -7.98
CA HIS A 143 6.07 4.76 -8.44
C HIS A 143 5.01 5.34 -9.39
N ASN A 144 4.91 6.66 -9.50
CA ASN A 144 3.85 7.29 -10.28
C ASN A 144 4.24 7.41 -11.76
N ALA A 145 3.52 6.68 -12.62
CA ALA A 145 3.74 6.66 -14.06
C ALA A 145 3.37 7.98 -14.77
N THR A 146 2.65 8.88 -14.09
CA THR A 146 2.32 10.20 -14.65
C THR A 146 3.60 10.97 -14.98
N TYR A 147 4.68 10.78 -14.25
CA TYR A 147 5.94 11.47 -14.53
C TYR A 147 6.61 11.07 -15.84
N LYS A 148 6.32 9.87 -16.38
CA LYS A 148 6.74 9.45 -17.73
C LYS A 148 5.68 9.68 -18.80
N GLY A 149 4.58 10.39 -18.49
CA GLY A 149 3.51 10.72 -19.44
C GLY A 149 2.40 9.67 -19.55
N TYR A 150 2.26 8.76 -18.57
CA TYR A 150 1.23 7.71 -18.60
C TYR A 150 0.25 7.83 -17.45
N ASN A 151 -1.02 7.64 -17.75
CA ASN A 151 -2.07 7.41 -16.77
C ASN A 151 -2.07 5.95 -16.34
N CYS A 152 -2.07 5.70 -15.03
CA CYS A 152 -2.08 4.35 -14.47
C CYS A 152 -3.39 4.07 -13.76
N TYR A 153 -4.14 3.08 -14.25
CA TYR A 153 -5.43 2.65 -13.73
C TYR A 153 -5.35 1.26 -13.07
N LEU A 154 -6.46 0.81 -12.52
CA LEU A 154 -6.62 -0.50 -11.88
C LEU A 154 -5.73 -0.73 -10.66
N LYS A 155 -5.23 0.34 -10.01
CA LYS A 155 -4.49 0.26 -8.72
C LYS A 155 -5.36 -0.25 -7.56
N SER A 156 -6.68 -0.24 -7.74
CA SER A 156 -7.67 -0.79 -6.81
C SER A 156 -8.98 -1.08 -7.53
N PHE A 157 -9.74 -2.02 -7.02
CA PHE A 157 -11.04 -2.41 -7.53
C PHE A 157 -12.02 -2.67 -6.38
N SER A 158 -13.34 -2.65 -6.67
CA SER A 158 -14.37 -3.06 -5.71
C SER A 158 -14.57 -4.57 -5.83
N ASN A 159 -14.67 -5.26 -4.68
CA ASN A 159 -14.84 -6.72 -4.63
C ASN A 159 -16.14 -7.17 -5.32
N ASN A 160 -17.26 -6.59 -4.93
CA ASN A 160 -18.57 -6.88 -5.52
C ASN A 160 -19.48 -5.63 -5.47
N TYR A 161 -20.66 -5.71 -6.09
CA TYR A 161 -21.63 -4.60 -6.12
C TYR A 161 -22.44 -4.47 -4.82
N LEU A 162 -22.47 -5.50 -3.97
CA LEU A 162 -23.19 -5.51 -2.70
C LEU A 162 -22.41 -4.82 -1.58
N GLU A 163 -21.17 -5.29 -1.34
CA GLU A 163 -20.34 -4.76 -0.26
C GLU A 163 -19.58 -3.49 -0.64
N GLN A 164 -19.23 -3.33 -1.93
CA GLN A 164 -18.53 -2.19 -2.49
C GLN A 164 -17.21 -1.86 -1.77
N LYS A 165 -16.59 -2.86 -1.12
CA LYS A 165 -15.30 -2.69 -0.45
C LYS A 165 -14.20 -2.49 -1.48
N ARG A 166 -13.43 -1.42 -1.29
CA ARG A 166 -12.28 -1.12 -2.14
C ARG A 166 -11.08 -1.98 -1.75
N ILE A 167 -10.64 -2.83 -2.66
CA ILE A 167 -9.45 -3.69 -2.50
C ILE A 167 -8.30 -3.09 -3.31
N LYS A 168 -7.14 -2.95 -2.66
CA LYS A 168 -5.92 -2.52 -3.34
C LYS A 168 -5.42 -3.65 -4.23
N ASN A 169 -5.17 -3.34 -5.49
CA ASN A 169 -4.50 -4.26 -6.39
C ASN A 169 -3.00 -4.30 -6.04
N LEU A 170 -2.48 -5.46 -5.68
CA LEU A 170 -1.07 -5.65 -5.32
C LEU A 170 -0.23 -6.16 -6.50
N ASP A 171 -0.89 -6.57 -7.56
CA ASP A 171 -0.25 -7.08 -8.77
C ASP A 171 -0.07 -5.93 -9.76
N GLU A 172 1.16 -5.42 -9.84
CA GLU A 172 1.52 -4.33 -10.74
C GLU A 172 1.44 -4.72 -12.23
N GLU A 173 1.48 -6.03 -12.55
CA GLU A 173 1.39 -6.53 -13.93
C GLU A 173 -0.02 -6.35 -14.51
N THR A 174 -1.02 -6.30 -13.63
CA THR A 174 -2.43 -6.08 -14.02
C THR A 174 -2.81 -4.59 -14.11
N TYR A 175 -1.88 -3.68 -13.84
CA TYR A 175 -2.13 -2.25 -13.99
C TYR A 175 -2.27 -1.89 -15.46
N MET A 176 -3.24 -1.01 -15.76
CA MET A 176 -3.45 -0.50 -17.10
C MET A 176 -2.75 0.85 -17.25
N TYR A 177 -1.79 0.92 -18.16
CA TYR A 177 -1.07 2.14 -18.51
C TYR A 177 -1.57 2.66 -19.85
N VAL A 178 -2.02 3.90 -19.87
CA VAL A 178 -2.48 4.58 -21.08
C VAL A 178 -1.70 5.88 -21.22
N LYS A 179 -1.16 6.15 -22.40
CA LYS A 179 -0.42 7.38 -22.65
C LYS A 179 -1.35 8.59 -22.44
N GLY A 180 -0.91 9.54 -21.64
CA GLY A 180 -1.65 10.77 -21.36
C GLY A 180 -1.43 11.82 -22.45
N ASP A 181 -2.33 12.80 -22.50
CA ASP A 181 -2.22 13.97 -23.37
C ASP A 181 -1.56 15.13 -22.58
N PHE A 182 -0.34 14.88 -22.10
CA PHE A 182 0.46 15.85 -21.34
C PHE A 182 1.96 15.53 -21.45
N GLU A 183 2.78 16.56 -21.29
CA GLU A 183 4.22 16.45 -21.40
C GLU A 183 4.82 15.73 -20.16
N PRO A 184 5.73 14.74 -20.35
CA PRO A 184 6.39 14.06 -19.25
C PRO A 184 7.48 14.93 -18.59
N ILE A 185 7.57 14.88 -17.24
CA ILE A 185 8.66 15.55 -16.51
C ILE A 185 9.98 14.78 -16.63
N VAL A 186 9.89 13.46 -16.75
CA VAL A 186 11.03 12.55 -16.80
C VAL A 186 10.87 11.63 -18.01
N SER A 187 11.98 11.34 -18.72
CA SER A 187 11.93 10.41 -19.85
C SER A 187 11.51 9.00 -19.41
N GLU A 188 10.88 8.27 -20.32
CA GLU A 188 10.42 6.91 -20.08
C GLU A 188 11.58 5.99 -19.65
N GLU A 189 12.75 6.14 -20.30
CA GLU A 189 13.96 5.38 -19.97
C GLU A 189 14.43 5.58 -18.51
N ILE A 190 14.43 6.83 -18.03
CA ILE A 190 14.82 7.18 -16.67
C ILE A 190 13.85 6.56 -15.67
N TRP A 191 12.55 6.68 -15.94
CA TRP A 191 11.52 6.11 -15.09
C TRP A 191 11.61 4.59 -15.02
N ASP A 192 11.80 3.92 -16.15
CA ASP A 192 11.89 2.46 -16.25
C ASP A 192 13.13 1.93 -15.52
N LYS A 193 14.31 2.55 -15.68
CA LYS A 193 15.53 2.24 -14.89
C LYS A 193 15.28 2.40 -13.38
N CYS A 194 14.61 3.47 -12.95
CA CYS A 194 14.24 3.64 -11.54
C CYS A 194 13.27 2.56 -11.06
N SER A 195 12.33 2.13 -11.90
CA SER A 195 11.40 1.05 -11.60
C SER A 195 12.11 -0.30 -11.45
N GLU A 196 13.09 -0.62 -12.30
CA GLU A 196 13.93 -1.81 -12.19
C GLU A 196 14.73 -1.81 -10.88
N ILE A 197 15.40 -0.69 -10.55
CA ILE A 197 16.12 -0.53 -9.29
C ILE A 197 15.17 -0.74 -8.10
N ARG A 198 13.96 -0.18 -8.16
CA ARG A 198 12.94 -0.33 -7.13
C ARG A 198 12.52 -1.79 -6.97
N LYS A 199 12.21 -2.48 -8.07
CA LYS A 199 11.84 -3.91 -8.08
C LYS A 199 12.96 -4.77 -7.51
N ALA A 200 14.21 -4.51 -7.89
CA ALA A 200 15.38 -5.23 -7.37
C ALA A 200 15.61 -5.01 -5.86
N ARG A 201 15.30 -3.80 -5.33
CA ARG A 201 15.42 -3.48 -3.91
C ARG A 201 14.24 -3.97 -3.07
N THR A 202 13.11 -4.25 -3.70
CA THR A 202 11.90 -4.67 -2.97
C THR A 202 12.03 -6.13 -2.56
N THR A 203 11.85 -6.41 -1.28
CA THR A 203 11.74 -7.77 -0.77
C THR A 203 10.35 -8.28 -1.12
N LYS A 204 10.25 -9.30 -1.96
CA LYS A 204 8.96 -9.93 -2.30
C LYS A 204 8.36 -10.54 -1.04
N MET A 205 7.13 -10.17 -0.74
CA MET A 205 6.35 -10.83 0.29
C MET A 205 5.88 -12.18 -0.25
N ILE A 206 6.36 -13.26 0.34
CA ILE A 206 5.93 -14.61 -0.02
C ILE A 206 4.73 -14.96 0.86
N VAL A 207 3.58 -15.20 0.23
CA VAL A 207 2.37 -15.66 0.92
C VAL A 207 2.30 -17.17 0.74
N ASN A 208 2.72 -17.91 1.76
CA ASN A 208 2.54 -19.36 1.83
C ASN A 208 1.45 -19.70 2.83
N LYS A 209 0.37 -20.36 2.39
CA LYS A 209 -0.70 -20.93 3.24
C LYS A 209 -1.25 -19.98 4.32
N GLY A 210 -1.44 -18.69 3.99
CA GLY A 210 -2.00 -17.71 4.92
C GLY A 210 -0.97 -17.00 5.82
N GLU A 211 0.27 -17.44 5.87
CA GLU A 211 1.34 -16.75 6.58
C GLU A 211 2.07 -15.76 5.65
N ARG A 212 2.25 -14.54 6.14
CA ARG A 212 3.00 -13.49 5.44
C ARG A 212 4.47 -13.57 5.83
N THR A 213 5.30 -14.12 4.94
CA THR A 213 6.75 -14.12 5.13
C THR A 213 7.41 -13.15 4.18
N TYR A 214 8.39 -12.39 4.67
CA TYR A 214 9.21 -11.52 3.83
C TYR A 214 10.42 -12.30 3.35
N GLY A 215 10.64 -12.31 2.05
CA GLY A 215 11.86 -12.86 1.46
C GLY A 215 13.09 -12.15 2.02
N LYS A 216 14.13 -12.91 2.39
CA LYS A 216 15.39 -12.34 2.85
C LYS A 216 16.11 -11.68 1.68
N LYS A 217 16.49 -10.39 1.83
CA LYS A 217 17.40 -9.76 0.86
C LYS A 217 18.72 -10.50 0.87
N SER A 218 19.27 -10.77 -0.31
CA SER A 218 20.64 -11.21 -0.42
C SER A 218 21.54 -10.10 0.13
N THR A 219 22.26 -10.38 1.21
CA THR A 219 23.30 -9.47 1.72
C THR A 219 24.64 -9.88 1.16
N GLN A 220 25.51 -8.92 0.87
CA GLN A 220 26.88 -9.18 0.46
C GLN A 220 27.71 -9.79 1.61
N ASP A 221 27.32 -9.51 2.85
CA ASP A 221 27.97 -10.05 4.04
C ASP A 221 27.67 -11.55 4.21
N VAL A 222 28.69 -12.36 4.02
CA VAL A 222 28.59 -13.83 4.07
C VAL A 222 28.14 -14.31 5.45
N TRP A 223 28.60 -13.65 6.52
CA TRP A 223 28.32 -14.03 7.88
C TRP A 223 26.86 -13.77 8.26
N LEU A 224 26.28 -12.66 7.83
CA LEU A 224 24.82 -12.41 8.00
C LEU A 224 23.94 -13.47 7.33
N ARG A 225 24.47 -14.12 6.29
CA ARG A 225 23.76 -15.22 5.57
C ARG A 225 23.89 -16.54 6.31
N LYS A 226 25.05 -16.85 6.89
CA LYS A 226 25.39 -18.14 7.48
C LYS A 226 25.11 -18.23 8.98
N LEU A 227 25.33 -17.15 9.75
CA LEU A 227 25.19 -17.18 11.18
C LEU A 227 23.73 -17.35 11.60
N ARG A 228 23.53 -18.26 12.55
CA ARG A 228 22.24 -18.48 13.23
C ARG A 228 22.48 -18.49 14.74
N CYS A 229 21.57 -17.84 15.46
CA CYS A 229 21.58 -17.87 16.91
C CYS A 229 20.98 -19.19 17.44
N SER A 230 21.32 -19.58 18.65
CA SER A 230 20.70 -20.70 19.36
C SER A 230 19.16 -20.57 19.49
N CYS A 231 18.65 -19.33 19.51
CA CYS A 231 17.21 -19.06 19.48
C CYS A 231 16.58 -19.12 18.07
N GLY A 232 17.28 -19.58 17.04
CA GLY A 232 16.82 -19.67 15.66
C GLY A 232 16.88 -18.37 14.85
N SER A 233 17.09 -17.23 15.50
CA SER A 233 17.12 -15.92 14.87
C SER A 233 18.39 -15.69 14.04
N THR A 234 18.31 -14.74 13.09
CA THR A 234 19.46 -14.26 12.31
C THR A 234 20.30 -13.27 13.13
N PHE A 235 21.47 -12.94 12.62
CA PHE A 235 22.31 -11.89 13.18
C PHE A 235 22.15 -10.57 12.44
N ARG A 236 22.46 -9.47 13.12
CA ARG A 236 22.55 -8.12 12.57
C ARG A 236 23.96 -7.59 12.83
N LYS A 237 24.56 -6.95 11.79
CA LYS A 237 25.85 -6.25 11.90
C LYS A 237 25.59 -4.87 12.51
N ASN A 238 26.21 -4.60 13.65
CA ASN A 238 26.12 -3.31 14.34
C ASN A 238 27.53 -2.77 14.60
N LYS A 239 27.64 -1.44 14.64
CA LYS A 239 28.87 -0.80 15.10
C LYS A 239 29.04 -1.15 16.59
N TRP A 240 30.18 -1.74 16.92
CA TRP A 240 30.51 -2.11 18.31
C TRP A 240 31.17 -0.92 19.03
N ARG A 241 32.27 -0.41 18.45
CA ARG A 241 33.05 0.69 19.02
C ARG A 241 33.85 1.39 17.90
N THR A 242 34.43 2.54 18.24
CA THR A 242 35.48 3.16 17.44
C THR A 242 36.82 2.85 18.15
N ASN A 243 37.81 2.37 17.43
CA ASN A 243 39.12 2.09 17.99
C ASN A 243 39.93 3.39 18.25
N LYS A 244 41.09 3.27 18.90
CA LYS A 244 41.95 4.44 19.19
C LYS A 244 42.48 5.16 17.95
N ARG A 245 42.45 4.52 16.78
CA ARG A 245 42.87 5.07 15.48
C ARG A 245 41.74 5.76 14.74
N GLY A 246 40.52 5.75 15.28
CA GLY A 246 39.36 6.34 14.64
C GLY A 246 38.54 5.39 13.74
N ASP A 247 38.97 4.13 13.56
CA ASP A 247 38.27 3.18 12.72
C ASP A 247 37.05 2.59 13.43
N GLU A 248 36.01 2.36 12.70
CA GLU A 248 34.79 1.73 13.21
C GLU A 248 34.95 0.21 13.26
N VAL A 249 34.73 -0.34 14.43
CA VAL A 249 34.75 -1.80 14.67
C VAL A 249 33.32 -2.31 14.70
N PHE A 250 33.04 -3.32 13.91
CA PHE A 250 31.70 -3.92 13.80
C PHE A 250 31.65 -5.27 14.51
N GLY A 251 30.45 -5.69 14.83
CA GLY A 251 30.17 -7.01 15.37
C GLY A 251 28.76 -7.47 15.02
N TYR A 252 28.51 -8.76 15.22
CA TYR A 252 27.26 -9.43 14.91
C TYR A 252 26.49 -9.70 16.20
N GLN A 253 25.25 -9.25 16.26
CA GLN A 253 24.36 -9.42 17.41
C GLN A 253 23.07 -10.11 16.97
N CYS A 254 22.52 -10.95 17.83
CA CYS A 254 21.27 -11.64 17.57
C CYS A 254 20.15 -10.62 17.31
N TYR A 255 19.44 -10.77 16.19
CA TYR A 255 18.37 -9.86 15.78
C TYR A 255 17.20 -9.86 16.79
N ASN A 256 16.85 -11.04 17.32
CA ASN A 256 15.79 -11.17 18.32
C ASN A 256 16.17 -10.45 19.63
N GLN A 257 17.40 -10.63 20.09
CA GLN A 257 17.91 -9.95 21.29
C GLN A 257 17.95 -8.42 21.15
N VAL A 258 18.32 -7.90 19.97
CA VAL A 258 18.35 -6.45 19.70
C VAL A 258 16.97 -5.83 19.77
N ASN A 259 15.96 -6.52 19.26
CA ASN A 259 14.61 -5.95 19.15
C ASN A 259 13.74 -6.22 20.38
N ASN A 260 13.93 -7.33 21.06
CA ASN A 260 13.03 -7.83 22.10
C ASN A 260 13.69 -7.98 23.47
N GLY A 261 14.99 -7.64 23.58
CA GLY A 261 15.78 -7.82 24.79
C GLY A 261 16.42 -9.21 24.91
N SER A 262 17.43 -9.32 25.78
CA SER A 262 18.06 -10.59 26.10
C SER A 262 17.16 -11.44 27.02
N LYS A 263 17.44 -12.74 27.13
CA LYS A 263 16.71 -13.64 28.03
C LYS A 263 16.78 -13.14 29.48
N ALA A 264 17.97 -12.74 29.96
CA ALA A 264 18.17 -12.20 31.30
C ALA A 264 17.41 -10.88 31.53
N PHE A 265 17.34 -9.99 30.50
CA PHE A 265 16.55 -8.77 30.61
C PHE A 265 15.06 -9.09 30.72
N ARG A 266 14.55 -10.02 29.95
CA ARG A 266 13.15 -10.43 29.98
C ARG A 266 12.76 -11.08 31.29
N GLU A 267 13.60 -11.97 31.81
CA GLU A 267 13.42 -12.61 33.12
C GLU A 267 13.32 -11.59 34.25
N LYS A 268 14.24 -10.60 34.26
CA LYS A 268 14.23 -9.51 35.24
C LYS A 268 12.95 -8.67 35.19
N ASN A 269 12.30 -8.58 34.05
CA ASN A 269 11.07 -7.80 33.83
C ASN A 269 9.80 -8.66 33.82
N GLY A 270 9.88 -9.94 34.22
CA GLY A 270 8.70 -10.83 34.27
C GLY A 270 8.07 -11.16 32.92
N LEU A 271 8.85 -11.04 31.82
CA LEU A 271 8.39 -11.33 30.47
C LEU A 271 8.73 -12.79 30.10
N ASP A 272 7.96 -13.34 29.15
CA ASP A 272 8.24 -14.68 28.63
C ASP A 272 9.64 -14.78 28.06
N THR A 273 10.36 -15.87 28.40
CA THR A 273 11.75 -16.13 28.03
C THR A 273 11.95 -17.23 27.02
N GLU A 274 10.87 -17.91 26.59
CA GLU A 274 10.93 -18.98 25.61
C GLU A 274 11.29 -18.42 24.22
N GLY A 275 12.23 -19.05 23.52
CA GLY A 275 12.72 -18.57 22.23
C GLY A 275 13.68 -17.37 22.28
N TYR A 276 14.17 -16.98 23.47
CA TYR A 276 15.14 -15.88 23.64
C TYR A 276 16.51 -16.40 24.06
N CYS A 277 17.55 -15.58 23.87
CA CYS A 277 18.93 -15.93 24.15
C CYS A 277 19.70 -14.80 24.86
N ASP A 278 20.83 -15.14 25.44
CA ASP A 278 21.80 -14.21 26.07
C ASP A 278 23.13 -14.19 25.32
N ILE A 279 23.12 -14.46 24.02
CA ILE A 279 24.35 -14.51 23.21
C ILE A 279 25.03 -13.15 23.20
N ARG A 280 26.32 -13.11 23.47
CA ARG A 280 27.11 -11.88 23.38
C ARG A 280 27.37 -11.52 21.93
N MET A 281 27.56 -10.23 21.64
CA MET A 281 27.96 -9.74 20.34
C MET A 281 29.29 -10.41 19.93
N VAL A 282 29.33 -10.93 18.71
CA VAL A 282 30.50 -11.56 18.11
C VAL A 282 31.22 -10.52 17.26
N GLY A 283 32.47 -10.22 17.56
CA GLY A 283 33.25 -9.27 16.78
C GLY A 283 33.59 -9.77 15.39
N ASP A 284 33.61 -8.86 14.42
CA ASP A 284 33.93 -9.13 13.02
C ASP A 284 35.25 -9.91 12.88
N TRP A 285 36.28 -9.47 13.62
CA TRP A 285 37.63 -10.07 13.65
C TRP A 285 37.71 -11.49 14.23
N LYS A 286 36.61 -12.03 14.77
CA LYS A 286 36.55 -13.42 15.25
C LYS A 286 36.00 -14.38 14.20
N LEU A 287 35.52 -13.86 13.11
CA LEU A 287 34.89 -14.61 12.04
C LEU A 287 35.75 -14.64 10.77
N GLU A 288 36.79 -13.82 10.70
CA GLU A 288 37.86 -13.88 9.72
C GLU A 288 38.86 -14.99 10.09
#